data_864ce830e65ffe84c5c77a4fd5d23079
#
_entry.id   864ce830e65ffe84c5c77a4fd5d23079
#
_cell.length_a   1.000
_cell.length_b   1.000
_cell.length_c   1.000
_cell.angle_alpha   90.00
_cell.angle_beta   90.00
_cell.angle_gamma   90.00
#
_symmetry.space_group_name_H-M   'P 1'
#
loop_
_entity.id
_entity.type
_entity.pdbx_description
1 polymer ?
#
loop_
_entity_poly.entity_id
_entity_poly.type
_entity_poly.pdbx_seq_one_letter_code
_entity_poly.pdbx_strand_id
1 'polypeptide(L)'
;HYATIFTKPLYKKAILNSITISLTSSAFGIVIAFLGGMAARRAGKGSKLHNAYLTVLNMTSNFAGVPLAFAYMILLGNSGILKQWIPFLQDFDLYTSTGLNMIYVYFQIPLSTLLMIPAFDGIRQEWQEASTLMGCSAAGFWTRIGAPVLLPSILGTVSVLFANALAAYATAYALLMNNFALLPINVSGMFVGDVTQRKEMGGALSVVMMILMVIAMGANNAIVNRQRKGGARK
;
A
#
# COMPACT_ATOMS: atom_id res chain seq x y z
N HIS A 1 -14.09 1.49 27.88
CA HIS A 1 -14.03 1.12 26.46
C HIS A 1 -12.61 0.74 26.02
N TYR A 2 -11.56 1.53 26.32
CA TYR A 2 -10.17 1.21 25.92
C TYR A 2 -9.67 -0.10 26.50
N ALA A 3 -9.90 -0.38 27.79
CA ALA A 3 -9.56 -1.68 28.39
C ALA A 3 -10.23 -2.84 27.65
N THR A 4 -11.48 -2.68 27.22
CA THR A 4 -12.24 -3.70 26.49
C THR A 4 -11.64 -3.98 25.11
N ILE A 5 -11.06 -2.98 24.43
CA ILE A 5 -10.39 -3.16 23.12
C ILE A 5 -9.18 -4.08 23.28
N PHE A 6 -8.42 -3.91 24.36
CA PHE A 6 -7.23 -4.72 24.62
C PHE A 6 -7.51 -6.05 25.33
N THR A 7 -8.70 -6.29 25.85
CA THR A 7 -9.07 -7.57 26.46
C THR A 7 -9.82 -8.50 25.53
N LYS A 8 -10.71 -7.99 24.67
CA LYS A 8 -11.52 -8.84 23.78
C LYS A 8 -10.70 -9.36 22.59
N PRO A 9 -10.69 -10.69 22.34
CA PRO A 9 -9.94 -11.30 21.24
C PRO A 9 -10.29 -10.75 19.87
N LEU A 10 -11.58 -10.40 19.65
CA LEU A 10 -12.09 -9.85 18.39
C LEU A 10 -11.35 -8.56 17.98
N TYR A 11 -11.23 -7.62 18.91
CA TYR A 11 -10.58 -6.33 18.60
C TYR A 11 -9.07 -6.47 18.44
N LYS A 12 -8.43 -7.33 19.24
CA LYS A 12 -7.01 -7.66 19.06
C LYS A 12 -6.76 -8.23 17.68
N LYS A 13 -7.58 -9.19 17.25
CA LYS A 13 -7.49 -9.79 15.92
C LYS A 13 -7.71 -8.76 14.82
N ALA A 14 -8.67 -7.84 15.00
CA ALA A 14 -8.93 -6.76 14.03
C ALA A 14 -7.73 -5.81 13.91
N ILE A 15 -7.10 -5.43 15.01
CA ILE A 15 -5.89 -4.60 15.03
C ILE A 15 -4.75 -5.31 14.30
N LEU A 16 -4.47 -6.56 14.67
CA LEU A 16 -3.38 -7.34 14.09
C LEU A 16 -3.60 -7.57 12.58
N ASN A 17 -4.79 -7.97 12.17
CA ASN A 17 -5.11 -8.17 10.76
C ASN A 17 -4.95 -6.87 9.96
N SER A 18 -5.46 -5.75 10.48
CA SER A 18 -5.34 -4.46 9.81
C SER A 18 -3.88 -4.03 9.66
N ILE A 19 -3.07 -4.18 10.70
CA ILE A 19 -1.64 -3.88 10.65
C ILE A 19 -0.93 -4.80 9.66
N THR A 20 -1.17 -6.11 9.73
CA THR A 20 -0.52 -7.09 8.86
C THR A 20 -0.84 -6.84 7.40
N ILE A 21 -2.13 -6.68 7.04
CA ILE A 21 -2.54 -6.41 5.66
C ILE A 21 -1.99 -5.07 5.17
N SER A 22 -2.02 -4.03 6.00
CA SER A 22 -1.48 -2.72 5.62
C SER A 22 0.03 -2.76 5.41
N LEU A 23 0.79 -3.44 6.26
CA LEU A 23 2.24 -3.57 6.11
C LEU A 23 2.61 -4.43 4.90
N THR A 24 1.99 -5.59 4.74
CA THR A 24 2.29 -6.50 3.62
C THR A 24 1.93 -5.88 2.28
N SER A 25 0.73 -5.30 2.14
CA SER A 25 0.33 -4.64 0.90
C SER A 25 1.21 -3.42 0.57
N SER A 26 1.61 -2.64 1.57
CA SER A 26 2.52 -1.50 1.38
C SER A 26 3.92 -1.96 0.98
N ALA A 27 4.44 -3.04 1.58
CA ALA A 27 5.75 -3.59 1.24
C ALA A 27 5.78 -4.10 -0.21
N PHE A 28 4.78 -4.87 -0.63
CA PHE A 28 4.68 -5.29 -2.04
C PHE A 28 4.44 -4.11 -2.98
N GLY A 29 3.56 -3.18 -2.61
CA GLY A 29 3.26 -1.99 -3.38
C GLY A 29 4.52 -1.16 -3.67
N ILE A 30 5.36 -0.89 -2.66
CA ILE A 30 6.57 -0.08 -2.84
C ILE A 30 7.65 -0.79 -3.66
N VAL A 31 7.80 -2.11 -3.52
CA VAL A 31 8.76 -2.89 -4.33
C VAL A 31 8.37 -2.81 -5.81
N ILE A 32 7.10 -3.04 -6.13
CA ILE A 32 6.61 -2.95 -7.51
C ILE A 32 6.70 -1.51 -8.03
N ALA A 33 6.37 -0.52 -7.20
CA ALA A 33 6.50 0.89 -7.55
C ALA A 33 7.94 1.32 -7.82
N PHE A 34 8.91 0.77 -7.09
CA PHE A 34 10.32 1.02 -7.35
C PHE A 34 10.71 0.50 -8.74
N LEU A 35 10.31 -0.72 -9.08
CA LEU A 35 10.54 -1.29 -10.42
C LEU A 35 9.80 -0.50 -11.51
N GLY A 36 8.55 -0.09 -11.25
CA GLY A 36 7.74 0.73 -12.14
C GLY A 36 8.35 2.11 -12.37
N GLY A 37 8.86 2.76 -11.33
CA GLY A 37 9.58 4.04 -11.43
C GLY A 37 10.88 3.93 -12.23
N MET A 38 11.64 2.84 -12.05
CA MET A 38 12.81 2.56 -12.89
C MET A 38 12.42 2.39 -14.37
N ALA A 39 11.34 1.69 -14.65
CA ALA A 39 10.84 1.50 -16.00
C ALA A 39 10.39 2.84 -16.63
N ALA A 40 9.64 3.65 -15.88
CA ALA A 40 9.20 4.98 -16.29
C ALA A 40 10.41 5.88 -16.65
N ARG A 41 11.46 5.86 -15.82
CA ARG A 41 12.70 6.60 -16.08
C ARG A 41 13.38 6.14 -17.37
N ARG A 42 13.45 4.81 -17.63
CA ARG A 42 14.04 4.27 -18.87
C ARG A 42 13.28 4.65 -20.13
N ALA A 43 11.95 4.80 -20.03
CA ALA A 43 11.11 5.24 -21.14
C ALA A 43 11.41 6.69 -21.60
N GLY A 44 12.09 7.47 -20.76
CA GLY A 44 12.44 8.87 -21.03
C GLY A 44 11.26 9.81 -20.73
N LYS A 45 11.55 10.85 -19.96
CA LYS A 45 10.56 11.86 -19.57
C LYS A 45 9.94 12.54 -20.79
N GLY A 46 8.60 12.58 -20.84
CA GLY A 46 7.86 13.20 -21.93
C GLY A 46 7.71 12.32 -23.19
N SER A 47 8.26 11.10 -23.23
CA SER A 47 8.02 10.19 -24.33
C SER A 47 6.55 9.72 -24.38
N LYS A 48 6.07 9.29 -25.55
CA LYS A 48 4.71 8.74 -25.70
C LYS A 48 4.46 7.56 -24.75
N LEU A 49 5.47 6.70 -24.56
CA LEU A 49 5.39 5.56 -23.66
C LEU A 49 5.30 6.00 -22.20
N HIS A 50 6.11 6.97 -21.79
CA HIS A 50 6.06 7.53 -20.43
C HIS A 50 4.69 8.14 -20.12
N ASN A 51 4.16 8.98 -21.06
CA ASN A 51 2.85 9.61 -20.88
C ASN A 51 1.71 8.59 -20.86
N ALA A 52 1.74 7.57 -21.73
CA ALA A 52 0.77 6.48 -21.71
C ALA A 52 0.83 5.70 -20.38
N TYR A 53 2.02 5.39 -19.87
CA TYR A 53 2.21 4.74 -18.58
C TYR A 53 1.62 5.56 -17.42
N LEU A 54 1.90 6.87 -17.37
CA LEU A 54 1.31 7.77 -16.37
C LEU A 54 -0.22 7.82 -16.46
N THR A 55 -0.76 7.84 -17.68
CA THR A 55 -2.22 7.84 -17.89
C THR A 55 -2.84 6.56 -17.33
N VAL A 56 -2.27 5.39 -17.63
CA VAL A 56 -2.75 4.11 -17.11
C VAL A 56 -2.66 4.08 -15.59
N LEU A 57 -1.56 4.54 -15.00
CA LEU A 57 -1.41 4.59 -13.52
C LEU A 57 -2.47 5.50 -12.89
N ASN A 58 -2.72 6.69 -13.47
CA ASN A 58 -3.74 7.60 -12.97
C ASN A 58 -5.15 7.00 -13.06
N MET A 59 -5.49 6.35 -14.17
CA MET A 59 -6.77 5.65 -14.32
C MET A 59 -6.91 4.52 -13.29
N THR A 60 -5.87 3.71 -13.15
CA THR A 60 -5.88 2.53 -12.26
C THR A 60 -5.88 2.93 -10.78
N SER A 61 -5.20 4.02 -10.40
CA SER A 61 -5.17 4.50 -9.02
C SER A 61 -6.55 4.95 -8.50
N ASN A 62 -7.43 5.37 -9.41
CA ASN A 62 -8.81 5.74 -9.08
C ASN A 62 -9.76 4.53 -9.07
N PHE A 63 -9.31 3.37 -9.55
CA PHE A 63 -10.11 2.15 -9.56
C PHE A 63 -9.90 1.39 -8.24
N ALA A 64 -10.66 1.77 -7.22
CA ALA A 64 -10.60 1.25 -5.87
C ALA A 64 -12.01 1.10 -5.27
N GLY A 65 -12.10 0.65 -4.02
CA GLY A 65 -13.36 0.53 -3.30
C GLY A 65 -14.23 -0.63 -3.80
N VAL A 66 -15.53 -0.41 -3.78
CA VAL A 66 -16.55 -1.41 -4.15
C VAL A 66 -16.41 -1.91 -5.59
N PRO A 67 -16.22 -1.04 -6.62
CA PRO A 67 -16.04 -1.49 -7.99
C PRO A 67 -14.85 -2.43 -8.16
N LEU A 68 -13.75 -2.17 -7.47
CA LEU A 68 -12.58 -3.05 -7.49
C LEU A 68 -12.89 -4.42 -6.89
N ALA A 69 -13.58 -4.46 -5.75
CA ALA A 69 -13.98 -5.72 -5.13
C ALA A 69 -14.84 -6.56 -6.06
N PHE A 70 -15.85 -5.96 -6.72
CA PHE A 70 -16.69 -6.65 -7.69
C PHE A 70 -15.91 -7.16 -8.90
N ALA A 71 -14.97 -6.37 -9.43
CA ALA A 71 -14.12 -6.84 -10.52
C ALA A 71 -13.35 -8.11 -10.13
N TYR A 72 -12.76 -8.14 -8.94
CA TYR A 72 -12.07 -9.32 -8.45
C TYR A 72 -13.02 -10.50 -8.16
N MET A 73 -14.24 -10.26 -7.68
CA MET A 73 -15.24 -11.31 -7.52
C MET A 73 -15.62 -11.97 -8.85
N ILE A 74 -15.76 -11.17 -9.92
CA ILE A 74 -16.05 -11.68 -11.27
C ILE A 74 -14.86 -12.47 -11.81
N LEU A 75 -13.64 -12.03 -11.55
CA LEU A 75 -12.44 -12.66 -12.09
C LEU A 75 -12.02 -13.89 -11.28
N LEU A 76 -12.01 -13.81 -9.95
CA LEU A 76 -11.39 -14.78 -9.04
C LEU A 76 -12.34 -15.30 -7.94
N GLY A 77 -13.61 -14.90 -7.95
CA GLY A 77 -14.62 -15.44 -7.03
C GLY A 77 -14.84 -16.96 -7.23
N ASN A 78 -15.75 -17.56 -6.50
CA ASN A 78 -15.97 -19.02 -6.54
C ASN A 78 -16.27 -19.55 -7.96
N SER A 79 -16.99 -18.79 -8.77
CA SER A 79 -17.24 -19.07 -10.20
C SER A 79 -16.49 -18.12 -11.12
N GLY A 80 -15.33 -17.62 -10.69
CA GLY A 80 -14.58 -16.60 -11.40
C GLY A 80 -14.09 -17.04 -12.78
N ILE A 81 -14.12 -16.13 -13.75
CA ILE A 81 -13.75 -16.39 -15.14
C ILE A 81 -12.32 -16.92 -15.24
N LEU A 82 -11.36 -16.31 -14.52
CA LEU A 82 -9.96 -16.74 -14.56
C LEU A 82 -9.74 -18.12 -13.94
N LYS A 83 -10.54 -18.51 -12.95
CA LYS A 83 -10.47 -19.86 -12.37
C LYS A 83 -10.84 -20.94 -13.37
N GLN A 84 -11.76 -20.65 -14.31
CA GLN A 84 -12.16 -21.60 -15.34
C GLN A 84 -11.06 -21.79 -16.40
N TRP A 85 -10.24 -20.79 -16.62
CA TRP A 85 -9.20 -20.79 -17.68
C TRP A 85 -7.82 -21.19 -17.17
N ILE A 86 -7.54 -20.92 -15.88
CA ILE A 86 -6.20 -21.12 -15.31
C ILE A 86 -6.31 -22.15 -14.17
N PRO A 87 -5.85 -23.40 -14.40
CA PRO A 87 -5.97 -24.47 -13.39
C PRO A 87 -5.32 -24.14 -12.04
N PHE A 88 -4.21 -23.42 -12.04
CA PHE A 88 -3.50 -23.00 -10.83
C PHE A 88 -4.34 -22.08 -9.90
N LEU A 89 -5.35 -21.39 -10.44
CA LEU A 89 -6.22 -20.49 -9.67
C LEU A 89 -7.47 -21.18 -9.12
N GLN A 90 -7.73 -22.43 -9.45
CA GLN A 90 -8.96 -23.14 -9.04
C GLN A 90 -9.06 -23.25 -7.52
N ASP A 91 -7.94 -23.55 -6.84
CA ASP A 91 -7.89 -23.71 -5.38
C ASP A 91 -7.70 -22.38 -4.64
N PHE A 92 -7.54 -21.25 -5.36
CA PHE A 92 -7.37 -19.95 -4.74
C PHE A 92 -8.68 -19.42 -4.16
N ASP A 93 -8.73 -19.20 -2.84
CA ASP A 93 -9.88 -18.58 -2.19
C ASP A 93 -9.69 -17.07 -2.05
N LEU A 94 -10.50 -16.31 -2.81
CA LEU A 94 -10.51 -14.85 -2.79
C LEU A 94 -11.02 -14.29 -1.47
N TYR A 95 -11.90 -15.04 -0.77
CA TYR A 95 -12.57 -14.58 0.45
C TYR A 95 -11.75 -14.81 1.74
N THR A 96 -10.44 -14.81 1.60
CA THR A 96 -9.47 -14.96 2.68
C THR A 96 -8.67 -13.68 2.91
N SER A 97 -7.85 -13.66 3.97
CA SER A 97 -6.89 -12.56 4.20
C SER A 97 -5.87 -12.44 3.06
N THR A 98 -5.51 -13.54 2.42
CA THR A 98 -4.60 -13.56 1.26
C THR A 98 -5.25 -12.91 0.04
N GLY A 99 -6.50 -13.27 -0.27
CA GLY A 99 -7.24 -12.65 -1.36
C GLY A 99 -7.46 -11.15 -1.15
N LEU A 100 -7.83 -10.74 0.07
CA LEU A 100 -7.94 -9.33 0.43
C LEU A 100 -6.61 -8.61 0.27
N ASN A 101 -5.51 -9.21 0.74
CA ASN A 101 -4.17 -8.62 0.62
C ASN A 101 -3.75 -8.45 -0.84
N MET A 102 -4.08 -9.40 -1.72
CA MET A 102 -3.83 -9.28 -3.15
C MET A 102 -4.55 -8.07 -3.77
N ILE A 103 -5.82 -7.86 -3.42
CA ILE A 103 -6.57 -6.68 -3.88
C ILE A 103 -5.94 -5.38 -3.32
N TYR A 104 -5.48 -5.40 -2.07
CA TYR A 104 -4.82 -4.25 -1.47
C TYR A 104 -3.50 -3.94 -2.15
N VAL A 105 -2.69 -4.94 -2.47
CA VAL A 105 -1.47 -4.75 -3.29
C VAL A 105 -1.81 -4.11 -4.63
N TYR A 106 -2.87 -4.56 -5.30
CA TYR A 106 -3.27 -4.02 -6.60
C TYR A 106 -3.49 -2.50 -6.56
N PHE A 107 -4.31 -1.97 -5.64
CA PHE A 107 -4.55 -0.52 -5.63
C PHE A 107 -3.39 0.29 -5.04
N GLN A 108 -2.49 -0.35 -4.29
CA GLN A 108 -1.28 0.27 -3.79
C GLN A 108 -0.23 0.50 -4.90
N ILE A 109 -0.15 -0.38 -5.90
CA ILE A 109 0.85 -0.29 -6.99
C ILE A 109 0.77 1.04 -7.75
N PRO A 110 -0.36 1.44 -8.35
CA PRO A 110 -0.41 2.68 -9.09
C PRO A 110 -0.21 3.90 -8.19
N LEU A 111 -0.80 3.92 -7.00
CA LEU A 111 -0.64 5.01 -6.04
C LEU A 111 0.83 5.18 -5.63
N SER A 112 1.50 4.11 -5.25
CA SER A 112 2.91 4.16 -4.85
C SER A 112 3.83 4.55 -6.00
N THR A 113 3.55 4.06 -7.20
CA THR A 113 4.34 4.43 -8.38
C THR A 113 4.22 5.91 -8.70
N LEU A 114 3.01 6.47 -8.69
CA LEU A 114 2.78 7.91 -8.89
C LEU A 114 3.47 8.77 -7.83
N LEU A 115 3.46 8.35 -6.56
CA LEU A 115 4.16 9.04 -5.47
C LEU A 115 5.69 8.97 -5.61
N MET A 116 6.22 7.89 -6.22
CA MET A 116 7.66 7.71 -6.39
C MET A 116 8.23 8.40 -7.64
N ILE A 117 7.43 8.68 -8.69
CA ILE A 117 7.92 9.28 -9.94
C ILE A 117 8.71 10.57 -9.71
N PRO A 118 8.23 11.56 -8.92
CA PRO A 118 9.00 12.78 -8.70
C PRO A 118 10.37 12.53 -8.05
N ALA A 119 10.47 11.50 -7.21
CA ALA A 119 11.75 11.14 -6.60
C ALA A 119 12.72 10.53 -7.63
N PHE A 120 12.23 9.69 -8.54
CA PHE A 120 13.02 9.16 -9.65
C PHE A 120 13.46 10.27 -10.61
N ASP A 121 12.61 11.27 -10.87
CA ASP A 121 12.95 12.43 -11.68
C ASP A 121 14.04 13.30 -11.06
N GLY A 122 14.17 13.26 -9.74
CA GLY A 122 15.23 13.96 -9.00
C GLY A 122 16.62 13.32 -9.11
N ILE A 123 16.73 12.08 -9.61
CA ILE A 123 18.02 11.43 -9.87
C ILE A 123 18.62 11.99 -11.16
N ARG A 124 19.71 12.74 -11.05
CA ARG A 124 20.38 13.37 -12.20
C ARG A 124 21.03 12.32 -13.10
N GLN A 125 20.97 12.55 -14.39
CA GLN A 125 21.58 11.66 -15.36
C GLN A 125 23.12 11.70 -15.28
N GLU A 126 23.67 12.85 -14.94
CA GLU A 126 25.12 13.03 -14.79
C GLU A 126 25.70 12.12 -13.69
N TRP A 127 24.93 11.79 -12.65
CA TRP A 127 25.40 10.85 -11.63
C TRP A 127 25.55 9.42 -12.17
N GLN A 128 24.67 9.03 -13.07
CA GLN A 128 24.73 7.73 -13.71
C GLN A 128 25.88 7.66 -14.70
N GLU A 129 26.09 8.70 -15.48
CA GLU A 129 27.20 8.83 -16.43
C GLU A 129 28.55 8.82 -15.71
N ALA A 130 28.71 9.64 -14.66
CA ALA A 130 29.92 9.67 -13.84
C ALA A 130 30.22 8.30 -13.20
N SER A 131 29.19 7.62 -12.68
CA SER A 131 29.37 6.28 -12.09
C SER A 131 29.82 5.26 -13.11
N THR A 132 29.32 5.35 -14.34
CA THR A 132 29.71 4.46 -15.45
C THR A 132 31.16 4.71 -15.87
N LEU A 133 31.58 5.99 -15.96
CA LEU A 133 32.98 6.35 -16.24
C LEU A 133 33.96 5.82 -15.18
N MET A 134 33.51 5.75 -13.93
CA MET A 134 34.26 5.12 -12.84
C MET A 134 34.21 3.58 -12.81
N GLY A 135 33.65 2.94 -13.84
CA GLY A 135 33.55 1.49 -13.96
C GLY A 135 32.45 0.84 -13.09
N CYS A 136 31.51 1.64 -12.56
CA CYS A 136 30.41 1.12 -11.76
C CYS A 136 29.35 0.47 -12.67
N SER A 137 28.91 -0.75 -12.34
CA SER A 137 27.82 -1.40 -13.05
C SER A 137 26.46 -0.70 -12.75
N ALA A 138 25.47 -0.91 -13.61
CA ALA A 138 24.12 -0.39 -13.37
C ALA A 138 23.51 -0.84 -12.02
N ALA A 139 23.76 -2.10 -11.62
CA ALA A 139 23.36 -2.60 -10.31
C ALA A 139 24.11 -1.88 -9.18
N GLY A 140 25.40 -1.63 -9.35
CA GLY A 140 26.23 -0.87 -8.41
C GLY A 140 25.74 0.58 -8.24
N PHE A 141 25.36 1.25 -9.33
CA PHE A 141 24.75 2.57 -9.27
C PHE A 141 23.46 2.57 -8.43
N TRP A 142 22.55 1.64 -8.72
CA TRP A 142 21.28 1.59 -8.01
C TRP A 142 21.42 1.25 -6.53
N THR A 143 22.30 0.33 -6.16
CA THR A 143 22.48 -0.07 -4.75
C THR A 143 23.24 0.97 -3.93
N ARG A 144 24.24 1.66 -4.52
CA ARG A 144 25.11 2.58 -3.79
C ARG A 144 24.71 4.05 -3.88
N ILE A 145 24.01 4.45 -4.94
CA ILE A 145 23.62 5.85 -5.19
C ILE A 145 22.11 5.99 -5.29
N GLY A 146 21.47 5.30 -6.23
CA GLY A 146 20.06 5.48 -6.53
C GLY A 146 19.14 5.14 -5.36
N ALA A 147 19.25 3.95 -4.79
CA ALA A 147 18.38 3.52 -3.68
C ALA A 147 18.58 4.37 -2.40
N PRO A 148 19.82 4.69 -1.97
CA PRO A 148 20.02 5.60 -0.83
C PRO A 148 19.43 7.00 -1.03
N VAL A 149 19.53 7.55 -2.23
CA VAL A 149 18.93 8.86 -2.56
C VAL A 149 17.41 8.82 -2.54
N LEU A 150 16.82 7.70 -3.00
CA LEU A 150 15.36 7.50 -2.99
C LEU A 150 14.80 7.11 -1.62
N LEU A 151 15.64 6.67 -0.69
CA LEU A 151 15.20 6.09 0.59
C LEU A 151 14.25 7.01 1.39
N PRO A 152 14.47 8.34 1.49
CA PRO A 152 13.50 9.22 2.15
C PRO A 152 12.12 9.23 1.48
N SER A 153 12.09 9.20 0.15
CA SER A 153 10.84 9.15 -0.63
C SER A 153 10.15 7.78 -0.53
N ILE A 154 10.93 6.69 -0.53
CA ILE A 154 10.43 5.33 -0.28
C ILE A 154 9.73 5.26 1.07
N LEU A 155 10.39 5.72 2.13
CA LEU A 155 9.84 5.72 3.48
C LEU A 155 8.58 6.60 3.57
N GLY A 156 8.60 7.80 2.97
CA GLY A 156 7.43 8.67 2.88
C GLY A 156 6.25 7.98 2.19
N THR A 157 6.50 7.36 1.06
CA THR A 157 5.50 6.62 0.31
C THR A 157 4.93 5.44 1.12
N VAL A 158 5.77 4.63 1.76
CA VAL A 158 5.32 3.51 2.61
C VAL A 158 4.37 3.98 3.71
N SER A 159 4.63 5.13 4.33
CA SER A 159 3.72 5.67 5.36
C SER A 159 2.36 6.06 4.80
N VAL A 160 2.34 6.66 3.61
CA VAL A 160 1.08 6.98 2.91
C VAL A 160 0.32 5.70 2.54
N LEU A 161 1.03 4.71 1.99
CA LEU A 161 0.44 3.42 1.64
C LEU A 161 -0.14 2.69 2.85
N PHE A 162 0.60 2.68 3.96
CA PHE A 162 0.14 2.08 5.20
C PHE A 162 -1.15 2.74 5.71
N ALA A 163 -1.18 4.08 5.76
CA ALA A 163 -2.37 4.80 6.18
C ALA A 163 -3.56 4.58 5.23
N ASN A 164 -3.30 4.56 3.91
CA ASN A 164 -4.30 4.29 2.89
C ASN A 164 -4.91 2.89 3.03
N ALA A 165 -4.07 1.86 3.20
CA ALA A 165 -4.52 0.49 3.41
C ALA A 165 -5.28 0.33 4.74
N LEU A 166 -4.79 0.95 5.83
CA LEU A 166 -5.44 0.90 7.14
C LEU A 166 -6.84 1.54 7.12
N ALA A 167 -7.03 2.58 6.30
CA ALA A 167 -8.31 3.27 6.14
C ALA A 167 -9.25 2.62 5.13
N ALA A 168 -8.78 1.66 4.32
CA ALA A 168 -9.53 1.07 3.22
C ALA A 168 -10.67 0.17 3.72
N TYR A 169 -11.85 0.76 3.88
CA TYR A 169 -13.08 0.09 4.33
C TYR A 169 -13.85 -0.54 3.17
N ALA A 170 -14.13 0.25 2.13
CA ALA A 170 -15.12 -0.10 1.10
C ALA A 170 -14.79 -1.40 0.35
N THR A 171 -13.54 -1.59 -0.02
CA THR A 171 -13.07 -2.81 -0.72
C THR A 171 -13.19 -4.03 0.19
N ALA A 172 -12.74 -3.93 1.43
CA ALA A 172 -12.77 -5.02 2.39
C ALA A 172 -14.22 -5.41 2.76
N TYR A 173 -15.07 -4.42 2.97
CA TYR A 173 -16.47 -4.66 3.29
C TYR A 173 -17.23 -5.29 2.12
N ALA A 174 -17.01 -4.79 0.90
CA ALA A 174 -17.65 -5.37 -0.28
C ALA A 174 -17.24 -6.83 -0.53
N LEU A 175 -15.98 -7.19 -0.21
CA LEU A 175 -15.48 -8.54 -0.41
C LEU A 175 -15.87 -9.51 0.71
N LEU A 176 -15.72 -9.11 1.96
CA LEU A 176 -15.77 -9.99 3.14
C LEU A 176 -16.93 -9.69 4.08
N MET A 177 -17.64 -8.57 3.86
CA MET A 177 -18.69 -8.08 4.76
C MET A 177 -18.19 -8.04 6.22
N ASN A 178 -18.99 -8.49 7.17
CA ASN A 178 -18.64 -8.54 8.59
C ASN A 178 -17.89 -9.82 9.00
N ASN A 179 -17.57 -10.72 8.06
CA ASN A 179 -16.97 -12.01 8.36
C ASN A 179 -15.47 -11.94 8.63
N PHE A 180 -14.84 -10.80 8.41
CA PHE A 180 -13.41 -10.62 8.63
C PHE A 180 -13.14 -9.47 9.62
N ALA A 181 -12.36 -9.77 10.66
CA ALA A 181 -12.03 -8.80 11.69
C ALA A 181 -10.98 -7.80 11.18
N LEU A 182 -11.44 -6.63 10.73
CA LEU A 182 -10.62 -5.46 10.40
C LEU A 182 -11.08 -4.25 11.19
N LEU A 183 -10.15 -3.34 11.53
CA LEU A 183 -10.48 -2.11 12.28
C LEU A 183 -11.56 -1.27 11.57
N PRO A 184 -11.44 -0.91 10.28
CA PRO A 184 -12.43 -0.08 9.62
C PRO A 184 -13.81 -0.76 9.51
N ILE A 185 -13.86 -2.08 9.35
CA ILE A 185 -15.13 -2.85 9.35
C ILE A 185 -15.76 -2.82 10.75
N ASN A 186 -14.98 -3.05 11.81
CA ASN A 186 -15.48 -3.00 13.18
C ASN A 186 -15.94 -1.60 13.57
N VAL A 187 -15.22 -0.55 13.16
CA VAL A 187 -15.64 0.85 13.37
C VAL A 187 -17.00 1.09 12.72
N SER A 188 -17.13 0.77 11.42
CA SER A 188 -18.39 0.95 10.68
C SER A 188 -19.54 0.18 11.32
N GLY A 189 -19.33 -1.08 11.70
CA GLY A 189 -20.34 -1.91 12.34
C GLY A 189 -20.84 -1.41 13.70
N MET A 190 -20.11 -0.47 14.35
CA MET A 190 -20.57 0.17 15.60
C MET A 190 -21.52 1.35 15.37
N PHE A 191 -21.54 1.91 14.16
CA PHE A 191 -22.37 3.05 13.78
C PHE A 191 -23.57 2.66 12.90
N VAL A 192 -23.48 1.53 12.19
CA VAL A 192 -24.46 1.06 11.21
C VAL A 192 -24.99 -0.30 11.67
N GLY A 193 -26.28 -0.43 11.92
CA GLY A 193 -26.96 -1.67 12.28
C GLY A 193 -28.19 -1.45 13.16
N ASP A 194 -29.12 -2.40 13.12
CA ASP A 194 -30.40 -2.35 13.87
C ASP A 194 -30.26 -2.75 15.35
N VAL A 195 -29.12 -3.31 15.75
CA VAL A 195 -28.86 -3.81 17.10
C VAL A 195 -27.94 -2.86 17.84
N THR A 196 -28.38 -2.33 18.95
CA THR A 196 -27.72 -1.44 19.92
C THR A 196 -26.42 -0.80 19.43
N GLN A 197 -26.52 0.37 18.82
CA GLN A 197 -25.37 1.16 18.39
C GLN A 197 -24.45 1.45 19.57
N ARG A 198 -23.20 1.02 19.47
CA ARG A 198 -22.14 1.28 20.48
C ARG A 198 -21.23 2.40 20.02
N LYS A 199 -21.79 3.61 19.90
CA LYS A 199 -21.09 4.78 19.36
C LYS A 199 -19.80 5.10 20.12
N GLU A 200 -19.79 4.90 21.44
CA GLU A 200 -18.61 5.12 22.29
C GLU A 200 -17.50 4.13 21.96
N MET A 201 -17.84 2.86 21.67
CA MET A 201 -16.87 1.85 21.28
C MET A 201 -16.35 2.11 19.86
N GLY A 202 -17.21 2.52 18.94
CA GLY A 202 -16.83 2.96 17.60
C GLY A 202 -15.85 4.12 17.63
N GLY A 203 -16.15 5.14 18.47
CA GLY A 203 -15.24 6.26 18.69
C GLY A 203 -13.89 5.83 19.27
N ALA A 204 -13.87 4.94 20.25
CA ALA A 204 -12.63 4.42 20.84
C ALA A 204 -11.78 3.64 19.82
N LEU A 205 -12.40 2.82 18.96
CA LEU A 205 -11.70 2.10 17.87
C LEU A 205 -11.16 3.06 16.81
N SER A 206 -11.89 4.11 16.46
CA SER A 206 -11.44 5.15 15.54
C SER A 206 -10.21 5.90 16.08
N VAL A 207 -10.17 6.19 17.37
CA VAL A 207 -9.00 6.79 18.04
C VAL A 207 -7.81 5.84 17.97
N VAL A 208 -7.99 4.54 18.22
CA VAL A 208 -6.90 3.54 18.07
C VAL A 208 -6.38 3.53 16.65
N MET A 209 -7.25 3.54 15.64
CA MET A 209 -6.86 3.58 14.23
C MET A 209 -6.07 4.86 13.90
N MET A 210 -6.50 6.01 14.40
CA MET A 210 -5.80 7.28 14.24
C MET A 210 -4.41 7.24 14.90
N ILE A 211 -4.30 6.71 16.10
CA ILE A 211 -3.02 6.55 16.81
C ILE A 211 -2.06 5.66 16.01
N LEU A 212 -2.52 4.55 15.44
CA LEU A 212 -1.70 3.68 14.60
C LEU A 212 -1.16 4.42 13.37
N MET A 213 -1.99 5.24 12.71
CA MET A 213 -1.54 6.08 11.57
C MET A 213 -0.51 7.11 12.00
N VAL A 214 -0.73 7.81 13.11
CA VAL A 214 0.19 8.81 13.65
C VAL A 214 1.52 8.19 14.04
N ILE A 215 1.52 7.02 14.67
CA ILE A 215 2.74 6.28 15.02
C ILE A 215 3.51 5.90 13.74
N ALA A 216 2.84 5.37 12.72
CA ALA A 216 3.48 4.99 11.46
C ALA A 216 4.12 6.20 10.76
N MET A 217 3.41 7.33 10.69
CA MET A 217 3.93 8.57 10.11
C MET A 217 5.07 9.17 10.95
N GLY A 218 4.92 9.16 12.28
CA GLY A 218 5.94 9.67 13.21
C GLY A 218 7.23 8.86 13.17
N ALA A 219 7.13 7.54 13.15
CA ALA A 219 8.28 6.65 13.00
C ALA A 219 9.03 6.91 11.69
N ASN A 220 8.29 7.08 10.59
CA ASN A 220 8.87 7.42 9.30
C ASN A 220 9.61 8.77 9.34
N ASN A 221 8.98 9.83 9.85
CA ASN A 221 9.61 11.15 9.97
C ASN A 221 10.87 11.11 10.82
N ALA A 222 10.87 10.33 11.90
CA ALA A 222 12.06 10.16 12.75
C ALA A 222 13.21 9.49 11.97
N ILE A 223 12.93 8.46 11.16
CA ILE A 223 13.94 7.79 10.33
C ILE A 223 14.50 8.74 9.26
N VAL A 224 13.64 9.44 8.52
CA VAL A 224 14.03 10.41 7.48
C VAL A 224 14.89 11.51 8.05
N ASN A 225 14.51 12.06 9.20
CA ASN A 225 15.27 13.13 9.86
C ASN A 225 16.64 12.67 10.35
N ARG A 226 16.77 11.43 10.83
CA ARG A 226 18.08 10.85 11.21
C ARG A 226 18.99 10.72 9.99
N GLN A 227 18.47 10.27 8.85
CA GLN A 227 19.24 10.14 7.61
C GLN A 227 19.74 11.49 7.08
N ARG A 228 18.88 12.53 7.09
CA ARG A 228 19.27 13.88 6.69
C ARG A 228 20.40 14.44 7.57
N LYS A 229 20.33 14.22 8.89
CA LYS A 229 21.39 14.66 9.84
C LYS A 229 22.69 13.85 9.68
N GLY A 230 22.62 12.57 9.33
CA GLY A 230 23.79 11.73 9.09
C GLY A 230 24.50 12.05 7.76
N GLY A 231 23.77 12.46 6.73
CA GLY A 231 24.34 12.89 5.45
C GLY A 231 24.99 14.29 5.48
N ALA A 232 24.57 15.16 6.39
CA ALA A 232 25.16 16.50 6.56
C ALA A 232 26.47 16.50 7.37
N ARG A 233 26.88 15.37 7.95
CA ARG A 233 28.12 15.24 8.76
C ARG A 233 29.26 14.51 8.02
N LYS A 234 29.08 14.15 6.76
CA LYS A 234 30.12 13.65 5.86
C LYS A 234 30.37 14.64 4.73
#